data_ffcee8a182b4f6d184aad33174dc2894
#
_entry.id   ffcee8a182b4f6d184aad33174dc2894
#
_cell.length_a   1.000
_cell.length_b   1.000
_cell.length_c   1.000
_cell.angle_alpha   90.00
_cell.angle_beta   90.00
_cell.angle_gamma   90.00
#
_symmetry.space_group_name_H-M   'P 1'
#
loop_
_entity.id
_entity.type
_entity.pdbx_description
1 polymer ?
#
loop_
_entity_poly.entity_id
_entity_poly.type
_entity_poly.pdbx_seq_one_letter_code
_entity_poly.pdbx_strand_id
1 'polypeptide(L)'
;MDFNAPGLDKSTISIKSAILRVYISTANSATLTIGYSYQTAYANRKALLASITGVSMGTKTGAKTIDITSIVQAYCRDGQTGKFYLWAYGTGGSSSNSNFRGYNPSSSYSSQRPYITLTYDTSRARIYTDGEWKTAVPYVYKNGLWQPVAIKLCDNGSWD
;
A
#
# COMPACT_ATOMS: atom_id res chain seq x y z
N MET A 1 2.48 -5.82 -9.98
CA MET A 1 2.39 -6.81 -8.89
C MET A 1 0.96 -6.81 -8.39
N ASP A 2 0.41 -7.98 -8.20
CA ASP A 2 -0.93 -8.17 -7.65
C ASP A 2 -0.78 -8.61 -6.19
N PHE A 3 -1.34 -7.86 -5.26
CA PHE A 3 -1.31 -8.18 -3.84
C PHE A 3 -2.72 -8.53 -3.42
N ASN A 4 -2.91 -9.77 -3.04
CA ASN A 4 -4.16 -10.24 -2.48
C ASN A 4 -4.00 -10.33 -0.95
N ALA A 5 -4.80 -9.57 -0.22
CA ALA A 5 -4.87 -9.64 1.24
C ALA A 5 -6.23 -10.24 1.63
N PRO A 6 -6.37 -11.57 1.62
CA PRO A 6 -7.63 -12.21 1.97
C PRO A 6 -8.01 -11.88 3.41
N GLY A 7 -9.24 -11.46 3.62
CA GLY A 7 -9.79 -11.15 4.94
C GLY A 7 -9.55 -9.73 5.45
N LEU A 8 -8.91 -8.84 4.68
CA LEU A 8 -8.80 -7.43 5.03
C LEU A 8 -9.91 -6.63 4.34
N ASP A 9 -10.89 -6.21 5.11
CA ASP A 9 -11.86 -5.22 4.66
C ASP A 9 -11.26 -3.83 4.81
N LYS A 10 -10.90 -3.21 3.67
CA LYS A 10 -10.27 -1.89 3.64
C LYS A 10 -11.12 -0.77 4.25
N SER A 11 -12.43 -0.97 4.35
CA SER A 11 -13.35 -0.01 4.97
C SER A 11 -13.24 0.01 6.50
N THR A 12 -12.68 -1.04 7.09
CA THR A 12 -12.61 -1.23 8.55
C THR A 12 -11.19 -1.10 9.11
N ILE A 13 -10.21 -0.82 8.27
CA ILE A 13 -8.81 -0.72 8.68
C ILE A 13 -8.26 0.70 8.53
N SER A 14 -7.40 1.10 9.45
CA SER A 14 -6.58 2.30 9.36
C SER A 14 -5.12 1.92 9.21
N ILE A 15 -4.52 2.23 8.06
CA ILE A 15 -3.14 1.88 7.77
C ILE A 15 -2.19 2.82 8.51
N LYS A 16 -1.36 2.28 9.39
CA LYS A 16 -0.28 2.99 10.08
C LYS A 16 1.00 3.00 9.25
N SER A 17 1.33 1.86 8.66
CA SER A 17 2.54 1.69 7.86
C SER A 17 2.33 0.63 6.79
N ALA A 18 2.90 0.87 5.61
CA ALA A 18 2.95 -0.08 4.52
C ALA A 18 4.35 -0.04 3.89
N ILE A 19 5.14 -1.08 4.12
CA ILE A 19 6.52 -1.16 3.66
C ILE A 19 6.62 -2.23 2.57
N LEU A 20 6.89 -1.80 1.34
CA LEU A 20 7.19 -2.69 0.23
C LEU A 20 8.64 -3.14 0.32
N ARG A 21 8.86 -4.45 0.33
CA ARG A 21 10.19 -5.02 0.14
C ARG A 21 10.31 -5.59 -1.26
N VAL A 22 11.38 -5.21 -1.95
CA VAL A 22 11.79 -5.75 -3.25
C VAL A 22 13.23 -6.23 -3.18
N TYR A 23 13.62 -7.12 -4.09
CA TYR A 23 15.00 -7.54 -4.25
C TYR A 23 15.54 -7.03 -5.59
N ILE A 24 16.60 -6.26 -5.54
CA ILE A 24 17.27 -5.69 -6.71
C ILE A 24 18.35 -6.67 -7.17
N SER A 25 18.18 -7.24 -8.35
CA SER A 25 19.14 -8.17 -8.94
C SER A 25 20.21 -7.49 -9.79
N THR A 26 19.89 -6.33 -10.36
CA THR A 26 20.85 -5.44 -11.04
C THR A 26 20.55 -4.01 -10.66
N ALA A 27 21.53 -3.29 -10.15
CA ALA A 27 21.35 -1.95 -9.64
C ALA A 27 22.18 -0.94 -10.46
N ASN A 28 21.50 0.04 -11.07
CA ASN A 28 22.10 1.10 -11.87
C ASN A 28 21.55 2.49 -11.52
N SER A 29 21.37 2.76 -10.24
CA SER A 29 20.93 4.08 -9.73
C SER A 29 19.61 4.58 -10.31
N ALA A 30 18.72 3.70 -10.75
CA ALA A 30 17.41 4.10 -11.27
C ALA A 30 16.61 4.84 -10.22
N THR A 31 15.89 5.87 -10.67
CA THR A 31 14.89 6.57 -9.87
C THR A 31 13.51 6.18 -10.39
N LEU A 32 12.60 5.85 -9.48
CA LEU A 32 11.27 5.36 -9.83
C LEU A 32 10.18 6.31 -9.34
N THR A 33 9.08 6.28 -10.09
CA THR A 33 7.75 6.61 -9.59
C THR A 33 7.03 5.30 -9.30
N ILE A 34 6.44 5.21 -8.11
CA ILE A 34 5.66 4.05 -7.66
C ILE A 34 4.27 4.53 -7.30
N GLY A 35 3.25 3.82 -7.76
CA GLY A 35 1.88 4.18 -7.47
C GLY A 35 0.91 3.04 -7.74
N TYR A 36 -0.38 3.24 -7.44
CA TYR A 36 -1.38 2.22 -7.66
C TYR A 36 -2.42 2.63 -8.71
N SER A 37 -3.02 1.61 -9.31
CA SER A 37 -4.13 1.72 -10.23
C SER A 37 -4.99 0.46 -10.13
N TYR A 38 -6.24 0.53 -10.60
CA TYR A 38 -7.09 -0.64 -10.87
C TYR A 38 -6.89 -1.22 -12.27
N GLN A 39 -6.03 -0.60 -13.06
CA GLN A 39 -5.80 -0.93 -14.45
C GLN A 39 -4.59 -1.86 -14.60
N THR A 40 -4.75 -2.92 -15.36
CA THR A 40 -3.69 -3.90 -15.67
C THR A 40 -2.90 -3.55 -16.94
N ALA A 41 -3.47 -2.74 -17.84
CA ALA A 41 -2.86 -2.45 -19.13
C ALA A 41 -1.62 -1.54 -18.97
N TYR A 42 -0.51 -1.93 -19.58
CA TYR A 42 0.74 -1.17 -19.58
C TYR A 42 0.57 0.26 -20.13
N ALA A 43 -0.32 0.46 -21.09
CA ALA A 43 -0.65 1.79 -21.62
C ALA A 43 -1.16 2.77 -20.54
N ASN A 44 -1.77 2.26 -19.48
CA ASN A 44 -2.34 3.05 -18.37
C ASN A 44 -1.40 3.21 -17.18
N ARG A 45 -0.12 2.79 -17.27
CA ARG A 45 0.85 2.88 -16.18
C ARG A 45 1.08 4.29 -15.64
N LYS A 46 0.76 5.31 -16.42
CA LYS A 46 0.86 6.72 -16.01
C LYS A 46 -0.42 7.25 -15.37
N ALA A 47 -1.53 6.54 -15.48
CA ALA A 47 -2.81 6.90 -14.85
C ALA A 47 -2.87 6.35 -13.42
N LEU A 48 -1.94 6.79 -12.58
CA LEU A 48 -1.88 6.39 -11.18
C LEU A 48 -2.85 7.22 -10.36
N LEU A 49 -3.61 6.57 -9.48
CA LEU A 49 -4.55 7.22 -8.57
C LEU A 49 -3.85 7.87 -7.36
N ALA A 50 -2.76 7.26 -6.91
CA ALA A 50 -1.81 7.89 -5.99
C ALA A 50 -0.41 7.35 -6.26
N SER A 51 0.60 8.19 -6.05
CA SER A 51 1.99 7.81 -6.31
C SER A 51 2.97 8.56 -5.42
N ILE A 52 4.17 7.97 -5.29
CA ILE A 52 5.38 8.60 -4.78
C ILE A 52 6.40 8.66 -5.91
N THR A 53 7.17 9.73 -5.97
CA THR A 53 8.19 9.97 -6.99
C THR A 53 9.57 10.07 -6.36
N GLY A 54 10.62 9.99 -7.17
CA GLY A 54 11.98 10.18 -6.69
C GLY A 54 12.52 9.01 -5.85
N VAL A 55 11.92 7.83 -5.94
CA VAL A 55 12.37 6.66 -5.17
C VAL A 55 13.66 6.12 -5.77
N SER A 56 14.79 6.44 -5.15
CA SER A 56 16.10 5.95 -5.60
C SER A 56 16.26 4.45 -5.35
N MET A 57 16.70 3.71 -6.35
CA MET A 57 17.03 2.29 -6.22
C MET A 57 18.45 2.04 -5.72
N GLY A 58 19.28 3.07 -5.74
CA GLY A 58 20.69 2.98 -5.32
C GLY A 58 21.53 2.16 -6.30
N THR A 59 22.78 1.90 -5.91
CA THR A 59 23.81 1.24 -6.74
C THR A 59 24.14 -0.18 -6.27
N LYS A 60 23.44 -0.69 -5.25
CA LYS A 60 23.73 -2.01 -4.67
C LYS A 60 22.59 -2.98 -4.95
N THR A 61 22.96 -4.20 -5.31
CA THR A 61 22.02 -5.33 -5.36
C THR A 61 21.62 -5.77 -3.94
N GLY A 62 20.47 -6.41 -3.83
CA GLY A 62 19.98 -6.93 -2.55
C GLY A 62 18.56 -6.47 -2.22
N ALA A 63 18.16 -6.72 -1.00
CA ALA A 63 16.86 -6.32 -0.51
C ALA A 63 16.78 -4.81 -0.30
N LYS A 64 15.69 -4.21 -0.75
CA LYS A 64 15.36 -2.80 -0.54
C LYS A 64 13.95 -2.67 0.01
N THR A 65 13.78 -1.79 0.97
CA THR A 65 12.48 -1.40 1.53
C THR A 65 12.10 -0.02 1.03
N ILE A 66 10.82 0.16 0.75
CA ILE A 66 10.24 1.40 0.24
C ILE A 66 8.97 1.66 1.04
N ASP A 67 8.87 2.82 1.64
CA ASP A 67 7.65 3.24 2.31
C ASP A 67 6.60 3.62 1.25
N ILE A 68 5.50 2.87 1.22
CA ILE A 68 4.35 3.09 0.34
C ILE A 68 3.07 3.37 1.15
N THR A 69 3.21 3.81 2.39
CA THR A 69 2.10 4.03 3.32
C THR A 69 1.04 4.95 2.73
N SER A 70 1.46 6.08 2.14
CA SER A 70 0.53 7.04 1.52
C SER A 70 -0.26 6.44 0.35
N ILE A 71 0.37 5.56 -0.44
CA ILE A 71 -0.26 4.85 -1.56
C ILE A 71 -1.35 3.90 -1.04
N VAL A 72 -1.03 3.08 -0.03
CA VAL A 72 -1.98 2.11 0.54
C VAL A 72 -3.10 2.82 1.29
N GLN A 73 -2.81 3.91 1.99
CA GLN A 73 -3.84 4.75 2.61
C GLN A 73 -4.79 5.36 1.58
N ALA A 74 -4.28 5.82 0.44
CA ALA A 74 -5.10 6.33 -0.65
C ALA A 74 -6.00 5.22 -1.22
N TYR A 75 -5.47 4.03 -1.45
CA TYR A 75 -6.23 2.85 -1.87
C TYR A 75 -7.35 2.50 -0.89
N CYS A 76 -7.09 2.54 0.42
CA CYS A 76 -8.11 2.25 1.43
C CYS A 76 -9.22 3.30 1.48
N ARG A 77 -8.93 4.56 1.10
CA ARG A 77 -9.89 5.67 1.14
C ARG A 77 -10.74 5.83 -0.10
N ASP A 78 -10.33 5.30 -1.24
CA ASP A 78 -11.00 5.58 -2.51
C ASP A 78 -12.36 4.88 -2.71
N GLY A 79 -12.76 4.01 -1.77
CA GLY A 79 -14.04 3.33 -1.77
C GLY A 79 -14.24 2.29 -2.89
N GLN A 80 -13.29 2.16 -3.80
CA GLN A 80 -13.37 1.25 -4.93
C GLN A 80 -13.16 -0.20 -4.49
N THR A 81 -13.84 -1.12 -5.15
CA THR A 81 -13.62 -2.55 -5.01
C THR A 81 -12.79 -3.04 -6.19
N GLY A 82 -11.79 -3.86 -5.94
CA GLY A 82 -10.98 -4.41 -7.01
C GLY A 82 -9.56 -4.75 -6.57
N LYS A 83 -8.81 -5.30 -7.50
CA LYS A 83 -7.43 -5.66 -7.24
C LYS A 83 -6.55 -4.43 -7.23
N PHE A 84 -5.69 -4.36 -6.23
CA PHE A 84 -4.65 -3.36 -6.10
C PHE A 84 -3.46 -3.72 -7.00
N TYR A 85 -3.22 -2.92 -8.04
CA TYR A 85 -2.06 -3.06 -8.90
C TYR A 85 -1.03 -1.99 -8.57
N LEU A 86 0.12 -2.43 -8.06
CA LEU A 86 1.25 -1.55 -7.80
C LEU A 86 2.13 -1.47 -9.03
N TRP A 87 2.28 -0.25 -9.55
CA TRP A 87 3.10 0.07 -10.69
C TRP A 87 4.38 0.76 -10.26
N ALA A 88 5.48 0.40 -10.92
CA ALA A 88 6.74 1.11 -10.78
C ALA A 88 7.31 1.37 -12.17
N TYR A 89 7.69 2.61 -12.45
CA TYR A 89 8.35 2.98 -13.70
C TYR A 89 9.48 3.97 -13.47
N GLY A 90 10.54 3.84 -14.28
CA GLY A 90 11.69 4.72 -14.23
C GLY A 90 11.37 6.12 -14.73
N THR A 91 11.96 7.11 -14.08
CA THR A 91 11.90 8.53 -14.47
C THR A 91 13.23 9.05 -15.01
N GLY A 92 14.24 8.20 -15.10
CA GLY A 92 15.58 8.54 -15.59
C GLY A 92 15.83 8.17 -17.04
N GLY A 93 16.96 8.63 -17.59
CA GLY A 93 17.37 8.34 -18.96
C GLY A 93 17.66 6.85 -19.22
N SER A 94 17.78 6.50 -20.48
CA SER A 94 17.81 5.12 -21.03
C SER A 94 18.98 4.24 -20.55
N SER A 95 19.97 4.78 -19.83
CA SER A 95 21.15 4.05 -19.37
C SER A 95 21.07 3.51 -17.93
N SER A 96 19.99 3.80 -17.21
CA SER A 96 19.85 3.46 -15.78
C SER A 96 18.76 2.42 -15.56
N ASN A 97 19.03 1.18 -15.92
CA ASN A 97 18.10 0.07 -15.70
C ASN A 97 18.42 -0.66 -14.40
N SER A 98 17.48 -0.71 -13.48
CA SER A 98 17.54 -1.61 -12.33
C SER A 98 16.54 -2.74 -12.50
N ASN A 99 16.98 -3.96 -12.27
CA ASN A 99 16.14 -5.14 -12.39
C ASN A 99 15.68 -5.61 -11.01
N PHE A 100 14.43 -5.98 -10.89
CA PHE A 100 13.82 -6.52 -9.69
C PHE A 100 13.52 -8.00 -9.86
N ARG A 101 13.62 -8.75 -8.78
CA ARG A 101 13.07 -10.10 -8.72
C ARG A 101 11.55 -10.01 -8.59
N GLY A 102 10.87 -10.64 -9.53
CA GLY A 102 9.42 -10.84 -9.47
C GLY A 102 9.03 -11.99 -8.55
N TYR A 103 7.74 -12.28 -8.50
CA TYR A 103 7.24 -13.49 -7.86
C TYR A 103 7.62 -14.68 -8.75
N ASN A 104 8.53 -15.52 -8.24
CA ASN A 104 8.86 -16.80 -8.85
C ASN A 104 8.43 -17.92 -7.88
N PRO A 105 7.55 -18.84 -8.28
CA PRO A 105 7.16 -19.97 -7.44
C PRO A 105 8.31 -20.97 -7.20
N SER A 106 9.40 -20.92 -7.99
CA SER A 106 10.59 -21.73 -7.79
C SER A 106 11.21 -21.49 -6.41
N SER A 107 11.58 -22.53 -5.72
CA SER A 107 12.13 -22.50 -4.37
C SER A 107 13.44 -21.71 -4.24
N SER A 108 14.25 -21.66 -5.30
CA SER A 108 15.59 -21.06 -5.30
C SER A 108 15.63 -19.57 -4.97
N TYR A 109 14.52 -18.86 -5.15
CA TYR A 109 14.43 -17.41 -4.92
C TYR A 109 13.30 -17.02 -3.97
N SER A 110 12.84 -17.92 -3.14
CA SER A 110 11.72 -17.67 -2.23
C SER A 110 11.97 -16.49 -1.28
N SER A 111 13.20 -16.32 -0.80
CA SER A 111 13.62 -15.18 0.06
C SER A 111 13.71 -13.84 -0.67
N GLN A 112 13.67 -13.84 -2.01
CA GLN A 112 13.79 -12.64 -2.85
C GLN A 112 12.46 -12.16 -3.40
N ARG A 113 11.35 -12.81 -3.02
CA ARG A 113 10.01 -12.41 -3.46
C ARG A 113 9.66 -11.04 -2.93
N PRO A 114 8.97 -10.21 -3.74
CA PRO A 114 8.41 -8.96 -3.24
C PRO A 114 7.24 -9.24 -2.30
N TYR A 115 7.15 -8.45 -1.23
CA TYR A 115 6.01 -8.48 -0.31
C TYR A 115 5.80 -7.10 0.32
N ILE A 116 4.61 -6.89 0.85
CA ILE A 116 4.27 -5.71 1.62
C ILE A 116 4.04 -6.12 3.06
N THR A 117 4.72 -5.45 3.99
CA THR A 117 4.42 -5.54 5.41
C THR A 117 3.46 -4.41 5.76
N LEU A 118 2.30 -4.76 6.31
CA LEU A 118 1.28 -3.82 6.74
C LEU A 118 1.21 -3.77 8.27
N THR A 119 1.20 -2.54 8.80
CA THR A 119 0.78 -2.28 10.18
C THR A 119 -0.50 -1.46 10.11
N TYR A 120 -1.55 -1.93 10.76
CA TYR A 120 -2.86 -1.31 10.70
C TYR A 120 -3.64 -1.51 12.00
N ASP A 121 -4.57 -0.60 12.26
CA ASP A 121 -5.60 -0.78 13.29
C ASP A 121 -6.88 -1.25 12.61
N THR A 122 -7.62 -2.10 13.30
CA THR A 122 -9.00 -2.40 12.92
C THR A 122 -9.93 -1.49 13.71
N SER A 123 -10.91 -0.90 13.05
CA SER A 123 -11.98 -0.22 13.76
C SER A 123 -12.71 -1.21 14.66
N ARG A 124 -12.72 -0.94 15.97
CA ARG A 124 -13.49 -1.71 16.95
C ARG A 124 -14.84 -1.08 17.24
N ALA A 125 -15.18 0.02 16.55
CA ALA A 125 -16.49 0.64 16.71
C ALA A 125 -17.57 -0.31 16.23
N ARG A 126 -18.61 -0.47 17.03
CA ARG A 126 -19.80 -1.23 16.68
C ARG A 126 -21.04 -0.38 16.95
N ILE A 127 -22.00 -0.46 16.08
CA ILE A 127 -23.33 0.14 16.28
C ILE A 127 -24.37 -0.97 16.39
N TYR A 128 -25.34 -0.75 17.24
CA TYR A 128 -26.50 -1.63 17.33
C TYR A 128 -27.61 -1.07 16.46
N THR A 129 -27.97 -1.80 15.40
CA THR A 129 -29.04 -1.41 14.48
C THR A 129 -29.75 -2.66 13.95
N ASP A 130 -31.04 -2.55 13.73
CA ASP A 130 -31.87 -3.65 13.24
C ASP A 130 -31.79 -4.94 14.09
N GLY A 131 -31.60 -4.80 15.42
CA GLY A 131 -31.49 -5.93 16.33
C GLY A 131 -30.12 -6.61 16.38
N GLU A 132 -29.11 -6.09 15.69
CA GLU A 132 -27.79 -6.69 15.60
C GLU A 132 -26.66 -5.68 15.84
N TRP A 133 -25.52 -6.19 16.35
CA TRP A 133 -24.27 -5.43 16.45
C TRP A 133 -23.51 -5.48 15.13
N LYS A 134 -23.41 -4.34 14.42
CA LYS A 134 -22.66 -4.21 13.16
C LYS A 134 -21.37 -3.44 13.39
N THR A 135 -20.30 -3.82 12.68
CA THR A 135 -19.06 -3.05 12.69
C THR A 135 -19.32 -1.67 12.08
N ALA A 136 -18.86 -0.62 12.76
CA ALA A 136 -18.98 0.76 12.31
C ALA A 136 -17.61 1.34 11.99
N VAL A 137 -17.55 2.12 10.92
CA VAL A 137 -16.39 2.97 10.63
C VAL A 137 -16.76 4.38 11.08
N PRO A 138 -16.08 4.92 12.11
CA PRO A 138 -16.34 6.30 12.53
C PRO A 138 -15.75 7.26 11.50
N TYR A 139 -16.48 8.33 11.20
CA TYR A 139 -16.06 9.41 10.32
C TYR A 139 -16.07 10.75 11.05
N VAL A 140 -15.14 11.63 10.71
CA VAL A 140 -15.15 13.03 11.09
C VAL A 140 -15.26 13.89 9.84
N TYR A 141 -16.08 14.96 9.91
CA TYR A 141 -16.14 15.96 8.86
C TYR A 141 -15.05 17.00 9.08
N LYS A 142 -14.07 17.06 8.17
CA LYS A 142 -12.96 18.01 8.24
C LYS A 142 -12.60 18.53 6.85
N ASN A 143 -12.42 19.83 6.73
CA ASN A 143 -12.07 20.50 5.47
C ASN A 143 -13.02 20.19 4.30
N GLY A 144 -14.34 20.14 4.58
CA GLY A 144 -15.34 19.88 3.55
C GLY A 144 -15.53 18.40 3.17
N LEU A 145 -14.83 17.47 3.83
CA LEU A 145 -14.87 16.04 3.50
C LEU A 145 -15.09 15.18 4.75
N TRP A 146 -15.84 14.09 4.59
CA TRP A 146 -15.94 13.03 5.59
C TRP A 146 -14.70 12.13 5.52
N GLN A 147 -13.98 12.01 6.63
CA GLN A 147 -12.76 11.22 6.72
C GLN A 147 -12.92 10.12 7.78
N PRO A 148 -12.56 8.86 7.48
CA PRO A 148 -12.57 7.81 8.49
C PRO A 148 -11.53 8.12 9.57
N VAL A 149 -11.89 7.85 10.81
CA VAL A 149 -11.01 8.04 11.96
C VAL A 149 -10.95 6.78 12.82
N ALA A 150 -9.81 6.53 13.44
CA ALA A 150 -9.71 5.53 14.48
C ALA A 150 -10.36 6.08 15.77
N ILE A 151 -11.22 5.29 16.39
CA ILE A 151 -11.69 5.59 17.75
C ILE A 151 -10.57 5.17 18.71
N LYS A 152 -10.15 6.12 19.55
CA LYS A 152 -9.33 5.84 20.71
C LYS A 152 -10.22 5.76 21.94
N LEU A 153 -9.99 4.79 22.79
CA LEU A 153 -10.64 4.71 24.09
C LEU A 153 -9.71 5.35 25.12
N CYS A 154 -10.28 6.22 25.95
CA CYS A 154 -9.58 6.70 27.12
C CYS A 154 -9.95 5.77 28.28
N ASP A 155 -8.98 5.00 28.73
CA ASP A 155 -9.13 4.18 29.93
C ASP A 155 -8.15 4.70 30.99
N ASN A 156 -8.68 5.02 32.17
CA ASN A 156 -7.91 5.54 33.32
C ASN A 156 -6.99 6.72 32.95
N GLY A 157 -7.42 7.61 32.03
CA GLY A 157 -6.64 8.78 31.63
C GLY A 157 -5.57 8.51 30.57
N SER A 158 -5.47 7.29 30.06
CA SER A 158 -4.59 6.92 28.95
C SER A 158 -5.41 6.70 27.65
N TRP A 159 -4.89 7.19 26.54
CA TRP A 159 -5.50 7.02 25.21
C TRP A 159 -4.80 5.88 24.47
N ASP A 160 -5.54 4.81 24.16
CA ASP A 160 -5.08 3.69 23.34
C ASP A 160 -5.35 3.91 21.85
#